data_adcd80fb88ec0c4aa5c58fa049ae8934
#
_entry.id   adcd80fb88ec0c4aa5c58fa049ae8934
#
_cell.length_a   1.000
_cell.length_b   1.000
_cell.length_c   1.000
_cell.angle_alpha   90.00
_cell.angle_beta   90.00
_cell.angle_gamma   90.00
#
_symmetry.space_group_name_H-M   'P 1'
#
loop_
_entity.id
_entity.type
_entity.pdbx_description
1 polymer ?
#
loop_
_entity_poly.entity_id
_entity_poly.type
_entity_poly.pdbx_seq_one_letter_code
_entity_poly.pdbx_strand_id
1 'polypeptide(L)'
;MVIFSFFSGVGMLDLGFQEAGFEIVFVNEYEKDFMKAYQYARKKQKNNISFSSYYNGDINDFIKQPLKYKIKKQIGDLREKNELIGFIGGPPCPDFSVAGKNRGKIGENGKLAKSYIDVIKYYQPDFFLFENVKGLIRTEQHRKYFNELKDELQNNNYILSEALLNALEFGVPQDRERVILIGVNSFSILAKRLICINNTFGFSWGMHKKYDIERIKKLKWPTTQRYIQYSKRKFKYDVPKELTTEYWFVKNDVYQHANRNDKFKVRNGFDRIENVEEGDVSRKSFK
;
A
#
# COMPACT_ATOMS: atom_id res chain seq x y z
N MET A 1 -5.39 19.40 -0.27
CA MET A 1 -4.39 18.59 -1.00
C MET A 1 -5.11 17.42 -1.64
N VAL A 2 -4.89 17.21 -2.91
CA VAL A 2 -5.58 16.21 -3.70
C VAL A 2 -4.62 15.10 -4.17
N ILE A 3 -5.12 13.89 -4.31
CA ILE A 3 -4.34 12.69 -4.62
C ILE A 3 -4.84 12.05 -5.91
N PHE A 4 -3.90 11.74 -6.78
CA PHE A 4 -4.06 10.82 -7.91
C PHE A 4 -3.45 9.47 -7.50
N SER A 5 -4.27 8.44 -7.45
CA SER A 5 -3.88 7.08 -7.03
C SER A 5 -3.66 6.19 -8.25
N PHE A 6 -2.50 5.55 -8.31
CA PHE A 6 -2.11 4.61 -9.36
C PHE A 6 -1.88 3.22 -8.76
N PHE A 7 -2.20 2.18 -9.51
CA PHE A 7 -2.13 0.80 -9.01
C PHE A 7 -2.92 0.63 -7.71
N SER A 8 -4.11 1.22 -7.66
CA SER A 8 -4.86 1.38 -6.41
C SER A 8 -5.27 0.07 -5.75
N GLY A 9 -5.31 -1.04 -6.52
CA GLY A 9 -5.84 -2.31 -6.05
C GLY A 9 -7.28 -2.14 -5.53
N VAL A 10 -7.54 -2.63 -4.34
CA VAL A 10 -8.84 -2.45 -3.66
C VAL A 10 -8.90 -1.17 -2.81
N GLY A 11 -7.88 -0.30 -2.87
CA GLY A 11 -7.89 1.04 -2.28
C GLY A 11 -7.44 1.15 -0.83
N MET A 12 -6.60 0.23 -0.33
CA MET A 12 -6.14 0.28 1.06
C MET A 12 -5.17 1.44 1.33
N LEU A 13 -4.28 1.75 0.38
CA LEU A 13 -3.39 2.90 0.48
C LEU A 13 -4.19 4.21 0.48
N ASP A 14 -5.16 4.30 -0.43
CA ASP A 14 -6.04 5.45 -0.57
C ASP A 14 -6.86 5.70 0.70
N LEU A 15 -7.34 4.63 1.34
CA LEU A 15 -8.06 4.74 2.61
C LEU A 15 -7.21 5.42 3.68
N GLY A 16 -5.94 5.03 3.80
CA GLY A 16 -5.00 5.66 4.74
C GLY A 16 -4.80 7.14 4.46
N PHE A 17 -4.69 7.54 3.18
CA PHE A 17 -4.60 8.95 2.81
C PHE A 17 -5.89 9.71 3.10
N GLN A 18 -7.06 9.12 2.85
CA GLN A 18 -8.36 9.76 3.17
C GLN A 18 -8.55 9.95 4.67
N GLU A 19 -8.18 8.98 5.48
CA GLU A 19 -8.23 9.09 6.95
C GLU A 19 -7.26 10.16 7.48
N ALA A 20 -6.17 10.43 6.75
CA ALA A 20 -5.25 11.52 7.03
C ALA A 20 -5.73 12.89 6.49
N GLY A 21 -6.91 12.97 5.90
CA GLY A 21 -7.52 14.21 5.42
C GLY A 21 -7.17 14.61 3.99
N PHE A 22 -6.60 13.70 3.19
CA PHE A 22 -6.36 13.92 1.76
C PHE A 22 -7.60 13.55 0.95
N GLU A 23 -7.84 14.27 -0.14
CA GLU A 23 -8.92 13.98 -1.08
C GLU A 23 -8.40 13.15 -2.26
N ILE A 24 -8.98 11.97 -2.51
CA ILE A 24 -8.67 11.16 -3.69
C ILE A 24 -9.53 11.65 -4.86
N VAL A 25 -8.91 12.29 -5.85
CA VAL A 25 -9.62 12.88 -6.99
C VAL A 25 -9.53 12.04 -8.26
N PHE A 26 -8.60 11.10 -8.31
CA PHE A 26 -8.40 10.23 -9.46
C PHE A 26 -7.83 8.86 -9.04
N VAL A 27 -8.31 7.79 -9.70
CA VAL A 27 -7.92 6.41 -9.39
C VAL A 27 -7.65 5.63 -10.66
N ASN A 28 -6.47 5.01 -10.76
CA ASN A 28 -6.12 4.07 -11.82
C ASN A 28 -5.87 2.67 -11.25
N GLU A 29 -6.47 1.69 -11.89
CA GLU A 29 -6.23 0.26 -11.64
C GLU A 29 -6.38 -0.51 -12.95
N TYR A 30 -5.46 -1.42 -13.23
CA TYR A 30 -5.48 -2.25 -14.43
C TYR A 30 -6.48 -3.40 -14.31
N GLU A 31 -6.48 -4.09 -13.16
CA GLU A 31 -7.32 -5.25 -12.91
C GLU A 31 -8.78 -4.85 -12.68
N LYS A 32 -9.65 -5.26 -13.60
CA LYS A 32 -11.07 -4.89 -13.60
C LYS A 32 -11.81 -5.30 -12.32
N ASP A 33 -11.46 -6.43 -11.75
CA ASP A 33 -12.13 -6.91 -10.54
C ASP A 33 -11.66 -6.17 -9.30
N PHE A 34 -10.41 -5.72 -9.25
CA PHE A 34 -9.94 -4.83 -8.19
C PHE A 34 -10.61 -3.45 -8.29
N MET A 35 -10.74 -2.90 -9.50
CA MET A 35 -11.46 -1.65 -9.70
C MET A 35 -12.92 -1.74 -9.26
N LYS A 36 -13.63 -2.84 -9.58
CA LYS A 36 -15.00 -3.07 -9.10
C LYS A 36 -15.07 -3.15 -7.56
N ALA A 37 -14.14 -3.88 -6.94
CA ALA A 37 -14.07 -3.99 -5.49
C ALA A 37 -13.81 -2.63 -4.83
N TYR A 38 -12.88 -1.84 -5.40
CA TYR A 38 -12.61 -0.46 -5.01
C TYR A 38 -13.88 0.39 -5.03
N GLN A 39 -14.55 0.45 -6.18
CA GLN A 39 -15.79 1.25 -6.37
C GLN A 39 -16.90 0.82 -5.40
N TYR A 40 -17.06 -0.49 -5.20
CA TYR A 40 -18.04 -1.02 -4.24
C TYR A 40 -17.73 -0.56 -2.80
N ALA A 41 -16.47 -0.66 -2.38
CA ALA A 41 -16.05 -0.22 -1.05
C ALA A 41 -16.30 1.28 -0.84
N ARG A 42 -15.94 2.14 -1.82
CA ARG A 42 -16.15 3.58 -1.75
C ARG A 42 -17.63 3.96 -1.70
N LYS A 43 -18.47 3.31 -2.48
CA LYS A 43 -19.92 3.49 -2.44
C LYS A 43 -20.50 3.19 -1.05
N LYS A 44 -20.02 2.13 -0.39
CA LYS A 44 -20.44 1.78 0.97
C LYS A 44 -20.00 2.77 2.03
N GLN A 45 -18.85 3.37 1.86
CA GLN A 45 -18.32 4.43 2.76
C GLN A 45 -18.98 5.79 2.53
N LYS A 46 -19.91 5.94 1.57
CA LYS A 46 -20.52 7.21 1.14
C LYS A 46 -19.49 8.26 0.67
N ASN A 47 -18.30 7.85 0.34
CA ASN A 47 -17.27 8.72 -0.22
C ASN A 47 -17.53 8.92 -1.71
N ASN A 48 -18.05 10.08 -2.07
CA ASN A 48 -18.45 10.43 -3.43
C ASN A 48 -17.23 10.87 -4.27
N ILE A 49 -16.44 9.89 -4.74
CA ILE A 49 -15.51 10.16 -5.84
C ILE A 49 -16.35 10.12 -7.13
N SER A 50 -16.23 11.16 -7.96
CA SER A 50 -16.94 11.21 -9.24
C SER A 50 -16.61 10.01 -10.12
N PHE A 51 -17.60 9.44 -10.80
CA PHE A 51 -17.40 8.33 -11.73
C PHE A 51 -16.39 8.64 -12.85
N SER A 52 -16.26 9.91 -13.22
CA SER A 52 -15.28 10.38 -14.21
C SER A 52 -13.83 10.30 -13.74
N SER A 53 -13.60 10.02 -12.48
CA SER A 53 -12.29 9.95 -11.82
C SER A 53 -11.70 8.55 -11.76
N TYR A 54 -12.37 7.54 -12.31
CA TYR A 54 -11.85 6.16 -12.38
C TYR A 54 -11.34 5.83 -13.78
N TYR A 55 -10.15 5.28 -13.84
CA TYR A 55 -9.57 4.75 -15.07
C TYR A 55 -9.13 3.30 -14.89
N ASN A 56 -9.85 2.39 -15.56
CA ASN A 56 -9.48 0.98 -15.60
C ASN A 56 -8.66 0.70 -16.85
N GLY A 57 -7.34 0.72 -16.72
CA GLY A 57 -6.43 0.58 -17.86
C GLY A 57 -4.96 0.70 -17.48
N ASP A 58 -4.11 0.61 -18.50
CA ASP A 58 -2.66 0.59 -18.36
C ASP A 58 -2.12 1.96 -17.92
N ILE A 59 -1.18 1.96 -16.98
CA ILE A 59 -0.45 3.17 -16.53
C ILE A 59 0.25 3.89 -17.70
N ASN A 60 0.70 3.15 -18.72
CA ASN A 60 1.37 3.73 -19.87
C ASN A 60 0.46 4.59 -20.76
N ASP A 61 -0.86 4.51 -20.59
CA ASP A 61 -1.80 5.35 -21.34
C ASP A 61 -1.76 6.81 -20.85
N PHE A 62 -1.30 7.04 -19.61
CA PHE A 62 -1.18 8.39 -19.04
C PHE A 62 -0.17 9.28 -19.76
N ILE A 63 0.78 8.71 -20.47
CA ILE A 63 1.75 9.44 -21.28
C ILE A 63 1.40 9.43 -22.77
N LYS A 64 0.20 8.88 -23.16
CA LYS A 64 -0.33 8.81 -24.52
C LYS A 64 -1.63 9.60 -24.65
N GLN A 65 -1.92 10.08 -25.84
CA GLN A 65 -3.20 10.71 -26.16
C GLN A 65 -4.34 9.67 -26.27
N PRO A 66 -5.58 9.99 -25.89
CA PRO A 66 -6.06 11.30 -25.41
C PRO A 66 -5.93 11.51 -23.88
N LEU A 67 -5.63 10.45 -23.09
CA LEU A 67 -5.63 10.50 -21.64
C LEU A 67 -4.60 11.49 -21.10
N LYS A 68 -3.43 11.55 -21.72
CA LYS A 68 -2.37 12.50 -21.41
C LYS A 68 -2.89 13.95 -21.34
N TYR A 69 -3.66 14.39 -22.35
CA TYR A 69 -4.23 15.73 -22.37
C TYR A 69 -5.28 15.93 -21.27
N LYS A 70 -6.18 14.96 -21.09
CA LYS A 70 -7.23 15.01 -20.06
C LYS A 70 -6.67 15.21 -18.66
N ILE A 71 -5.67 14.40 -18.29
CA ILE A 71 -5.04 14.46 -16.97
C ILE A 71 -4.24 15.75 -16.79
N LYS A 72 -3.51 16.18 -17.83
CA LYS A 72 -2.78 17.45 -17.78
C LYS A 72 -3.71 18.63 -17.55
N LYS A 73 -4.88 18.67 -18.21
CA LYS A 73 -5.92 19.68 -18.00
C LYS A 73 -6.46 19.63 -16.57
N GLN A 74 -6.83 18.44 -16.08
CA GLN A 74 -7.34 18.28 -14.70
C GLN A 74 -6.32 18.78 -13.65
N ILE A 75 -5.04 18.47 -13.84
CA ILE A 75 -3.96 18.97 -12.97
C ILE A 75 -3.84 20.49 -13.06
N GLY A 76 -3.96 21.07 -14.25
CA GLY A 76 -3.97 22.54 -14.47
C GLY A 76 -5.11 23.21 -13.70
N ASP A 77 -6.34 22.72 -13.89
CA ASP A 77 -7.54 23.24 -13.23
C ASP A 77 -7.44 23.17 -11.69
N LEU A 78 -6.78 22.13 -11.14
CA LEU A 78 -6.53 21.99 -9.70
C LEU A 78 -5.47 22.98 -9.21
N ARG A 79 -4.41 23.21 -9.98
CA ARG A 79 -3.36 24.18 -9.64
C ARG A 79 -3.88 25.61 -9.64
N GLU A 80 -4.77 25.95 -10.56
CA GLU A 80 -5.47 27.25 -10.57
C GLU A 80 -6.28 27.50 -9.29
N LYS A 81 -6.77 26.42 -8.65
CA LYS A 81 -7.43 26.45 -7.34
C LYS A 81 -6.46 26.40 -6.16
N ASN A 82 -5.16 26.54 -6.39
CA ASN A 82 -4.10 26.42 -5.40
C ASN A 82 -4.05 25.06 -4.68
N GLU A 83 -4.54 23.98 -5.31
CA GLU A 83 -4.43 22.64 -4.75
C GLU A 83 -3.02 22.08 -4.91
N LEU A 84 -2.49 21.51 -3.82
CA LEU A 84 -1.27 20.70 -3.85
C LEU A 84 -1.63 19.30 -4.33
N ILE A 85 -0.85 18.79 -5.27
CA ILE A 85 -1.11 17.53 -5.97
C ILE A 85 -0.13 16.46 -5.53
N GLY A 86 -0.64 15.37 -5.01
CA GLY A 86 0.12 14.18 -4.69
C GLY A 86 -0.19 13.02 -5.64
N PHE A 87 0.84 12.29 -6.02
CA PHE A 87 0.70 11.00 -6.69
C PHE A 87 1.07 9.89 -5.73
N ILE A 88 0.20 8.88 -5.58
CA ILE A 88 0.51 7.70 -4.77
C ILE A 88 0.39 6.44 -5.62
N GLY A 89 1.27 5.46 -5.38
CA GLY A 89 1.21 4.22 -6.14
C GLY A 89 2.11 3.12 -5.60
N GLY A 90 1.61 1.88 -5.72
CA GLY A 90 2.33 0.67 -5.43
C GLY A 90 2.42 -0.24 -6.67
N PRO A 91 3.32 0.05 -7.63
CA PRO A 91 3.43 -0.77 -8.83
C PRO A 91 3.72 -2.23 -8.47
N PRO A 92 3.02 -3.21 -9.10
CA PRO A 92 3.20 -4.63 -8.79
C PRO A 92 4.62 -5.08 -9.05
N CYS A 93 5.13 -5.93 -8.16
CA CYS A 93 6.52 -6.35 -8.15
C CYS A 93 6.72 -7.87 -8.02
N PRO A 94 6.02 -8.72 -8.81
CA PRO A 94 6.23 -10.17 -8.75
C PRO A 94 7.65 -10.59 -9.10
N ASP A 95 8.36 -9.82 -9.93
CA ASP A 95 9.74 -10.11 -10.34
C ASP A 95 10.78 -9.89 -9.24
N PHE A 96 10.40 -9.18 -8.16
CA PHE A 96 11.24 -8.91 -6.99
C PHE A 96 10.74 -9.64 -5.73
N SER A 97 9.61 -10.36 -5.81
CA SER A 97 9.06 -11.08 -4.67
C SER A 97 9.73 -12.45 -4.49
N VAL A 98 9.85 -12.93 -3.25
CA VAL A 98 10.43 -14.24 -2.91
C VAL A 98 9.60 -15.39 -3.53
N ALA A 99 8.32 -15.17 -3.80
CA ALA A 99 7.42 -16.13 -4.43
C ALA A 99 7.33 -15.97 -5.96
N GLY A 100 7.99 -14.95 -6.54
CA GLY A 100 7.97 -14.64 -7.96
C GLY A 100 9.15 -15.25 -8.73
N LYS A 101 9.14 -15.08 -10.06
CA LYS A 101 10.16 -15.63 -10.97
C LYS A 101 11.54 -14.93 -10.91
N ASN A 102 11.73 -13.99 -9.98
CA ASN A 102 12.99 -13.25 -9.70
C ASN A 102 13.68 -12.67 -10.95
N ARG A 103 12.91 -12.16 -11.94
CA ARG A 103 13.42 -11.63 -13.22
C ARG A 103 13.94 -10.19 -13.15
N GLY A 104 13.74 -9.51 -12.00
CA GLY A 104 14.25 -8.15 -11.76
C GLY A 104 13.82 -7.12 -12.79
N LYS A 105 14.79 -6.27 -13.23
CA LYS A 105 14.60 -5.18 -14.20
C LYS A 105 14.04 -5.62 -15.56
N ILE A 106 14.32 -6.86 -16.00
CA ILE A 106 13.96 -7.40 -17.32
C ILE A 106 12.50 -7.92 -17.32
N GLY A 107 11.93 -8.21 -16.14
CA GLY A 107 10.55 -8.65 -16.00
C GLY A 107 9.54 -7.55 -16.33
N GLU A 108 8.33 -7.94 -16.78
CA GLU A 108 7.26 -6.99 -17.11
C GLU A 108 6.90 -6.06 -15.95
N ASN A 109 7.03 -6.53 -14.73
CA ASN A 109 6.69 -5.75 -13.53
C ASN A 109 7.81 -4.79 -13.10
N GLY A 110 9.08 -5.06 -13.44
CA GLY A 110 10.16 -4.06 -13.33
C GLY A 110 9.88 -2.85 -14.23
N LYS A 111 9.28 -3.08 -15.39
CA LYS A 111 8.86 -2.01 -16.31
C LYS A 111 7.73 -1.15 -15.73
N LEU A 112 6.80 -1.72 -14.93
CA LEU A 112 5.71 -0.95 -14.33
C LEU A 112 6.18 0.04 -13.26
N ALA A 113 7.23 -0.30 -12.49
CA ALA A 113 7.87 0.67 -11.60
C ALA A 113 8.45 1.84 -12.41
N LYS A 114 9.14 1.57 -13.53
CA LYS A 114 9.66 2.59 -14.44
C LYS A 114 8.52 3.43 -15.04
N SER A 115 7.44 2.80 -15.49
CA SER A 115 6.27 3.49 -16.05
C SER A 115 5.67 4.49 -15.03
N TYR A 116 5.60 4.11 -13.75
CA TYR A 116 5.15 5.03 -12.72
C TYR A 116 6.09 6.23 -12.53
N ILE A 117 7.39 5.99 -12.53
CA ILE A 117 8.39 7.07 -12.49
C ILE A 117 8.24 8.00 -13.70
N ASP A 118 8.00 7.46 -14.90
CA ASP A 118 7.80 8.26 -16.11
C ASP A 118 6.53 9.12 -16.04
N VAL A 119 5.46 8.63 -15.45
CA VAL A 119 4.24 9.40 -15.16
C VAL A 119 4.53 10.52 -14.16
N ILE A 120 5.25 10.26 -13.06
CA ILE A 120 5.68 11.28 -12.09
C ILE A 120 6.52 12.37 -12.79
N LYS A 121 7.52 11.97 -13.57
CA LYS A 121 8.40 12.89 -14.31
C LYS A 121 7.63 13.75 -15.30
N TYR A 122 6.60 13.21 -15.93
CA TYR A 122 5.82 13.94 -16.92
C TYR A 122 4.89 14.98 -16.30
N TYR A 123 4.17 14.60 -15.23
CA TYR A 123 3.16 15.47 -14.63
C TYR A 123 3.69 16.38 -13.52
N GLN A 124 4.85 16.07 -12.96
CA GLN A 124 5.52 16.86 -11.92
C GLN A 124 4.59 17.21 -10.75
N PRO A 125 3.99 16.19 -10.04
CA PRO A 125 3.23 16.46 -8.84
C PRO A 125 4.07 17.14 -7.75
N ASP A 126 3.42 17.80 -6.78
CA ASP A 126 4.09 18.46 -5.66
C ASP A 126 4.82 17.46 -4.76
N PHE A 127 4.22 16.27 -4.61
CA PHE A 127 4.87 15.14 -3.95
C PHE A 127 4.38 13.83 -4.54
N PHE A 128 5.14 12.77 -4.29
CA PHE A 128 4.69 11.42 -4.60
C PHE A 128 5.04 10.44 -3.48
N LEU A 129 4.30 9.33 -3.43
CA LEU A 129 4.63 8.15 -2.66
C LEU A 129 4.71 6.95 -3.61
N PHE A 130 5.83 6.22 -3.50
CA PHE A 130 6.06 4.95 -4.16
C PHE A 130 6.18 3.86 -3.10
N GLU A 131 5.30 2.85 -3.14
CA GLU A 131 5.33 1.68 -2.25
C GLU A 131 5.80 0.46 -3.01
N ASN A 132 6.65 -0.37 -2.37
CA ASN A 132 7.03 -1.65 -2.95
C ASN A 132 7.45 -2.69 -1.90
N VAL A 133 7.63 -3.92 -2.35
CA VAL A 133 8.09 -5.03 -1.50
C VAL A 133 9.56 -4.87 -1.12
N LYS A 134 9.97 -5.41 0.05
CA LYS A 134 11.37 -5.47 0.50
C LYS A 134 12.30 -6.09 -0.55
N GLY A 135 11.79 -6.99 -1.41
CA GLY A 135 12.55 -7.61 -2.49
C GLY A 135 13.27 -6.62 -3.41
N LEU A 136 12.71 -5.40 -3.59
CA LEU A 136 13.29 -4.33 -4.40
C LEU A 136 14.67 -3.86 -3.91
N ILE A 137 14.97 -4.03 -2.63
CA ILE A 137 16.25 -3.63 -2.03
C ILE A 137 17.07 -4.82 -1.50
N ARG A 138 16.63 -6.07 -1.74
CA ARG A 138 17.21 -7.26 -1.12
C ARG A 138 18.52 -7.68 -1.78
N THR A 139 18.58 -7.70 -3.11
CA THR A 139 19.77 -8.08 -3.87
C THR A 139 20.49 -6.84 -4.38
N GLU A 140 21.79 -6.97 -4.66
CA GLU A 140 22.59 -5.88 -5.23
C GLU A 140 22.01 -5.39 -6.55
N GLN A 141 21.61 -6.31 -7.44
CA GLN A 141 21.01 -5.96 -8.73
C GLN A 141 19.70 -5.17 -8.57
N HIS A 142 18.82 -5.60 -7.64
CA HIS A 142 17.55 -4.90 -7.40
C HIS A 142 17.80 -3.52 -6.78
N ARG A 143 18.72 -3.43 -5.83
CA ARG A 143 19.12 -2.17 -5.22
C ARG A 143 19.72 -1.21 -6.24
N LYS A 144 20.56 -1.71 -7.16
CA LYS A 144 21.11 -0.90 -8.27
C LYS A 144 19.98 -0.34 -9.13
N TYR A 145 19.02 -1.18 -9.52
CA TYR A 145 17.85 -0.73 -10.29
C TYR A 145 17.03 0.32 -9.55
N PHE A 146 16.77 0.11 -8.25
CA PHE A 146 16.04 1.09 -7.45
C PHE A 146 16.80 2.42 -7.30
N ASN A 147 18.13 2.38 -7.20
CA ASN A 147 18.96 3.58 -7.21
C ASN A 147 18.88 4.31 -8.57
N GLU A 148 18.92 3.60 -9.69
CA GLU A 148 18.71 4.20 -11.02
C GLU A 148 17.36 4.96 -11.09
N LEU A 149 16.28 4.40 -10.55
CA LEU A 149 14.97 5.08 -10.48
C LEU A 149 15.00 6.33 -9.59
N LYS A 150 15.73 6.29 -8.46
CA LYS A 150 15.90 7.44 -7.57
C LYS A 150 16.72 8.54 -8.24
N ASP A 151 17.81 8.18 -8.92
CA ASP A 151 18.65 9.14 -9.67
C ASP A 151 17.81 9.84 -10.74
N GLU A 152 16.96 9.11 -11.47
CA GLU A 152 16.05 9.73 -12.42
C GLU A 152 15.09 10.74 -11.78
N LEU A 153 14.54 10.43 -10.60
CA LEU A 153 13.66 11.34 -9.88
C LEU A 153 14.41 12.57 -9.37
N GLN A 154 15.60 12.40 -8.82
CA GLN A 154 16.44 13.52 -8.36
C GLN A 154 16.84 14.43 -9.53
N ASN A 155 17.22 13.87 -10.68
CA ASN A 155 17.50 14.61 -11.90
C ASN A 155 16.25 15.32 -12.48
N ASN A 156 15.05 14.97 -12.01
CA ASN A 156 13.78 15.60 -12.36
C ASN A 156 13.20 16.42 -11.19
N ASN A 157 14.07 17.02 -10.38
CA ASN A 157 13.76 17.99 -9.34
C ASN A 157 13.04 17.42 -8.10
N TYR A 158 13.18 16.13 -7.80
CA TYR A 158 12.63 15.57 -6.56
C TYR A 158 13.69 15.42 -5.48
N ILE A 159 13.33 15.85 -4.29
CA ILE A 159 14.06 15.62 -3.04
C ILE A 159 13.45 14.39 -2.40
N LEU A 160 14.26 13.39 -2.04
CA LEU A 160 13.77 12.05 -1.70
C LEU A 160 13.98 11.72 -0.21
N SER A 161 13.08 10.91 0.33
CA SER A 161 13.24 10.21 1.60
C SER A 161 12.73 8.78 1.47
N GLU A 162 13.49 7.79 1.96
CA GLU A 162 13.11 6.38 1.88
C GLU A 162 13.17 5.71 3.25
N ALA A 163 12.33 4.70 3.44
CA ALA A 163 12.40 3.82 4.60
C ALA A 163 11.90 2.41 4.26
N LEU A 164 12.46 1.43 4.94
CA LEU A 164 11.87 0.10 5.06
C LEU A 164 11.03 0.05 6.34
N LEU A 165 9.73 -0.09 6.20
CA LEU A 165 8.78 -0.09 7.30
C LEU A 165 8.14 -1.46 7.46
N ASN A 166 7.84 -1.83 8.71
CA ASN A 166 7.07 -3.04 9.02
C ASN A 166 5.72 -2.66 9.64
N ALA A 167 4.65 -3.27 9.16
CA ALA A 167 3.30 -2.99 9.64
C ALA A 167 3.13 -3.24 11.15
N LEU A 168 3.86 -4.21 11.73
CA LEU A 168 3.89 -4.46 13.18
C LEU A 168 4.30 -3.23 13.98
N GLU A 169 5.23 -2.43 13.47
CA GLU A 169 5.72 -1.22 14.16
C GLU A 169 4.60 -0.22 14.42
N PHE A 170 3.56 -0.24 13.57
CA PHE A 170 2.41 0.67 13.64
C PHE A 170 1.18 0.06 14.31
N GLY A 171 1.30 -1.15 14.87
CA GLY A 171 0.21 -1.82 15.58
C GLY A 171 -0.73 -2.62 14.67
N VAL A 172 -0.33 -2.91 13.43
CA VAL A 172 -1.07 -3.79 12.53
C VAL A 172 -0.64 -5.24 12.78
N PRO A 173 -1.57 -6.20 12.97
CA PRO A 173 -1.24 -7.61 13.26
C PRO A 173 -0.75 -8.36 12.00
N GLN A 174 0.25 -7.82 11.33
CA GLN A 174 0.82 -8.39 10.12
C GLN A 174 2.33 -8.12 10.06
N ASP A 175 3.15 -9.17 9.99
CA ASP A 175 4.58 -9.04 9.67
C ASP A 175 4.73 -8.78 8.17
N ARG A 176 4.71 -7.48 7.82
CA ARG A 176 4.73 -7.01 6.43
C ARG A 176 5.72 -5.88 6.27
N GLU A 177 6.84 -6.16 5.63
CA GLU A 177 7.87 -5.16 5.31
C GLU A 177 7.61 -4.54 3.94
N ARG A 178 7.69 -3.21 3.87
CA ARG A 178 7.54 -2.44 2.64
C ARG A 178 8.58 -1.33 2.54
N VAL A 179 9.13 -1.17 1.36
CA VAL A 179 9.93 0.01 1.00
C VAL A 179 8.95 1.12 0.64
N ILE A 180 9.11 2.24 1.31
CA ILE A 180 8.37 3.46 1.01
C ILE A 180 9.37 4.51 0.57
N LEU A 181 9.14 5.09 -0.59
CA LEU A 181 9.89 6.24 -1.10
C LEU A 181 8.92 7.42 -1.23
N ILE A 182 9.27 8.52 -0.58
CA ILE A 182 8.57 9.80 -0.74
C ILE A 182 9.49 10.75 -1.49
N GLY A 183 8.93 11.45 -2.47
CA GLY A 183 9.62 12.54 -3.15
C GLY A 183 8.79 13.81 -3.08
N VAL A 184 9.46 14.93 -2.82
CA VAL A 184 8.87 16.27 -2.85
C VAL A 184 9.53 17.05 -3.97
N ASN A 185 8.72 17.67 -4.83
CA ASN A 185 9.21 18.50 -5.92
C ASN A 185 9.89 19.75 -5.33
N SER A 186 11.13 20.01 -5.71
CA SER A 186 11.94 21.11 -5.17
C SER A 186 11.34 22.50 -5.45
N PHE A 187 10.49 22.62 -6.46
CA PHE A 187 9.76 23.86 -6.78
C PHE A 187 8.44 23.99 -6.01
N SER A 188 7.97 22.94 -5.38
CA SER A 188 6.75 22.99 -4.56
C SER A 188 6.95 23.82 -3.29
N ILE A 189 5.87 24.45 -2.83
CA ILE A 189 5.86 25.12 -1.53
C ILE A 189 6.18 24.17 -0.37
N LEU A 190 5.94 22.87 -0.55
CA LEU A 190 6.28 21.84 0.45
C LEU A 190 7.79 21.76 0.67
N ALA A 191 8.60 21.92 -0.37
CA ALA A 191 10.06 21.84 -0.27
C ALA A 191 10.65 22.95 0.60
N LYS A 192 10.01 24.14 0.64
CA LYS A 192 10.49 25.27 1.46
C LYS A 192 10.52 24.98 2.96
N ARG A 193 9.81 23.96 3.41
CA ARG A 193 9.72 23.53 4.81
C ARG A 193 10.63 22.36 5.16
N LEU A 194 11.37 21.84 4.17
CA LEU A 194 12.22 20.68 4.36
C LEU A 194 13.67 21.10 4.63
N ILE A 195 14.33 20.41 5.55
CA ILE A 195 15.78 20.48 5.73
C ILE A 195 16.37 19.41 4.81
N CYS A 196 17.05 19.84 3.75
CA CYS A 196 17.58 18.96 2.71
C CYS A 196 19.09 18.87 2.77
N ILE A 197 19.63 17.68 2.62
CA ILE A 197 21.07 17.40 2.47
C ILE A 197 21.22 16.46 1.26
N ASN A 198 22.03 16.85 0.27
CA ASN A 198 22.30 16.04 -0.92
C ASN A 198 21.01 15.50 -1.61
N ASN A 199 20.05 16.37 -1.88
CA ASN A 199 18.73 16.02 -2.46
C ASN A 199 17.96 14.95 -1.68
N THR A 200 18.20 14.84 -0.38
CA THR A 200 17.41 14.01 0.54
C THR A 200 16.86 14.85 1.68
N PHE A 201 15.80 14.41 2.32
CA PHE A 201 15.24 15.04 3.50
C PHE A 201 14.92 14.02 4.60
N GLY A 202 15.03 14.47 5.84
CA GLY A 202 14.64 13.67 7.00
C GLY A 202 13.13 13.65 7.15
N PHE A 203 12.47 12.59 6.67
CA PHE A 203 11.07 12.36 7.00
C PHE A 203 10.96 11.68 8.37
N SER A 204 9.97 12.07 9.18
CA SER A 204 9.80 11.54 10.53
C SER A 204 9.18 10.13 10.55
N TRP A 205 9.84 9.17 9.93
CA TRP A 205 9.40 7.78 9.78
C TRP A 205 9.04 7.10 11.10
N GLY A 206 9.64 7.55 12.20
CA GLY A 206 9.40 6.99 13.55
C GLY A 206 8.23 7.59 14.30
N MET A 207 7.64 8.71 13.86
CA MET A 207 6.70 9.51 14.64
C MET A 207 5.47 8.72 15.13
N HIS A 208 4.97 7.79 14.32
CA HIS A 208 3.77 7.01 14.62
C HIS A 208 4.06 5.54 14.92
N LYS A 209 5.33 5.16 15.07
CA LYS A 209 5.69 3.80 15.50
C LYS A 209 5.25 3.58 16.94
N LYS A 210 4.50 2.50 17.15
CA LYS A 210 4.03 2.05 18.47
C LYS A 210 4.97 1.06 19.11
N TYR A 211 5.71 0.33 18.27
CA TYR A 211 6.55 -0.78 18.70
C TYR A 211 7.91 -0.75 18.03
N ASP A 212 8.93 -1.15 18.77
CA ASP A 212 10.24 -1.48 18.22
C ASP A 212 10.20 -2.87 17.56
N ILE A 213 10.58 -2.93 16.28
CA ILE A 213 10.46 -4.16 15.48
C ILE A 213 11.39 -5.27 15.97
N GLU A 214 12.60 -4.93 16.42
CA GLU A 214 13.56 -5.91 16.91
C GLU A 214 13.10 -6.54 18.23
N ARG A 215 12.49 -5.74 19.08
CA ARG A 215 11.88 -6.21 20.32
C ARG A 215 10.68 -7.09 20.04
N ILE A 216 9.77 -6.67 19.16
CA ILE A 216 8.55 -7.42 18.83
C ILE A 216 8.88 -8.78 18.19
N LYS A 217 9.85 -8.83 17.29
CA LYS A 217 10.25 -10.10 16.64
C LYS A 217 10.89 -11.10 17.59
N LYS A 218 11.46 -10.66 18.71
CA LYS A 218 12.04 -11.53 19.75
C LYS A 218 11.01 -12.09 20.73
N LEU A 219 9.80 -11.54 20.76
CA LEU A 219 8.75 -12.05 21.63
C LEU A 219 8.25 -13.42 21.18
N LYS A 220 7.69 -14.16 22.11
CA LYS A 220 7.05 -15.45 21.81
C LYS A 220 5.71 -15.19 21.12
N TRP A 221 5.67 -15.42 19.81
CA TRP A 221 4.48 -15.35 19.02
C TRP A 221 3.60 -16.59 19.17
N PRO A 222 2.27 -16.46 19.03
CA PRO A 222 1.42 -17.63 18.90
C PRO A 222 1.89 -18.42 17.69
N THR A 223 2.24 -19.69 17.93
CA THR A 223 2.51 -20.63 16.85
C THR A 223 1.21 -20.97 16.13
N THR A 224 1.31 -21.63 14.97
CA THR A 224 0.18 -22.08 14.14
C THR A 224 -0.76 -23.08 14.82
N GLN A 225 -0.87 -23.04 16.15
CA GLN A 225 -1.88 -23.80 16.88
C GLN A 225 -3.26 -23.25 16.51
N ARG A 226 -4.17 -24.17 16.27
CA ARG A 226 -5.53 -23.92 15.88
C ARG A 226 -6.16 -22.83 16.73
N TYR A 227 -6.71 -21.82 16.08
CA TYR A 227 -7.72 -20.98 16.71
C TYR A 227 -8.97 -21.84 16.88
N ILE A 228 -9.26 -22.29 18.08
CA ILE A 228 -10.50 -22.99 18.42
C ILE A 228 -11.42 -21.94 19.02
N GLN A 229 -12.42 -21.53 18.26
CA GLN A 229 -13.49 -20.68 18.76
C GLN A 229 -14.11 -21.37 19.97
N TYR A 230 -14.22 -20.66 21.10
CA TYR A 230 -14.71 -21.19 22.40
C TYR A 230 -13.74 -22.14 23.14
N SER A 231 -12.51 -22.28 22.72
CA SER A 231 -11.52 -23.02 23.49
C SER A 231 -11.27 -22.35 24.85
N LYS A 232 -11.40 -23.11 25.94
CA LYS A 232 -10.97 -22.67 27.27
C LYS A 232 -9.46 -22.57 27.42
N ARG A 233 -8.69 -22.97 26.40
CA ARG A 233 -7.21 -22.90 26.40
C ARG A 233 -6.77 -21.46 26.18
N LYS A 234 -6.27 -20.82 27.24
CA LYS A 234 -5.60 -19.53 27.16
C LYS A 234 -4.23 -19.76 26.50
N PHE A 235 -4.03 -19.22 25.31
CA PHE A 235 -2.70 -19.18 24.70
C PHE A 235 -1.82 -18.22 25.51
N LYS A 236 -0.68 -18.67 25.98
CA LYS A 236 0.34 -17.81 26.56
C LYS A 236 1.25 -17.31 25.45
N TYR A 237 1.11 -16.06 25.08
CA TYR A 237 2.04 -15.34 24.19
C TYR A 237 2.39 -13.99 24.82
N ASP A 238 3.59 -13.49 24.52
CA ASP A 238 4.14 -12.28 25.13
C ASP A 238 3.95 -11.04 24.22
N VAL A 239 3.35 -11.22 23.07
CA VAL A 239 3.06 -10.11 22.15
C VAL A 239 1.88 -9.27 22.63
N PRO A 240 1.88 -7.95 22.40
CA PRO A 240 0.72 -7.11 22.65
C PRO A 240 -0.53 -7.68 22.00
N LYS A 241 -1.63 -7.77 22.73
CA LYS A 241 -2.87 -8.41 22.25
C LYS A 241 -3.42 -7.78 20.97
N GLU A 242 -3.24 -6.48 20.78
CA GLU A 242 -3.63 -5.71 19.59
C GLU A 242 -2.84 -6.12 18.33
N LEU A 243 -1.73 -6.83 18.48
CA LEU A 243 -1.01 -7.44 17.36
C LEU A 243 -1.51 -8.85 17.02
N THR A 244 -2.61 -9.29 17.63
CA THR A 244 -3.23 -10.58 17.34
C THR A 244 -4.53 -10.40 16.56
N THR A 245 -4.82 -11.32 15.64
CA THR A 245 -6.08 -11.32 14.90
C THR A 245 -7.29 -11.53 15.81
N GLU A 246 -7.12 -12.30 16.89
CA GLU A 246 -8.16 -12.53 17.92
C GLU A 246 -8.68 -11.23 18.50
N TYR A 247 -7.78 -10.31 18.91
CA TYR A 247 -8.18 -9.01 19.44
C TYR A 247 -9.09 -8.24 18.47
N TRP A 248 -8.73 -8.21 17.19
CA TRP A 248 -9.49 -7.49 16.18
C TRP A 248 -10.82 -8.15 15.84
N PHE A 249 -10.87 -9.48 15.88
CA PHE A 249 -12.13 -10.22 15.70
C PHE A 249 -13.11 -9.97 16.85
N VAL A 250 -12.62 -9.97 18.10
CA VAL A 250 -13.43 -9.64 19.27
C VAL A 250 -13.87 -8.17 19.23
N LYS A 251 -12.93 -7.24 18.97
CA LYS A 251 -13.21 -5.80 18.94
C LYS A 251 -14.26 -5.42 17.89
N ASN A 252 -14.26 -6.08 16.74
CA ASN A 252 -15.18 -5.78 15.63
C ASN A 252 -16.38 -6.73 15.58
N ASP A 253 -16.61 -7.52 16.62
CA ASP A 253 -17.74 -8.44 16.74
C ASP A 253 -17.89 -9.40 15.54
N VAL A 254 -16.77 -9.86 15.00
CA VAL A 254 -16.77 -10.73 13.80
C VAL A 254 -17.46 -12.06 14.06
N TYR A 255 -17.51 -12.51 15.33
CA TYR A 255 -18.14 -13.75 15.73
C TYR A 255 -19.67 -13.67 15.84
N GLN A 256 -20.21 -12.47 16.06
CA GLN A 256 -21.64 -12.24 16.34
C GLN A 256 -22.33 -11.44 15.23
N HIS A 257 -21.67 -11.25 14.09
CA HIS A 257 -22.24 -10.43 13.01
C HIS A 257 -23.63 -10.93 12.60
N ALA A 258 -24.60 -10.02 12.55
CA ALA A 258 -26.02 -10.33 12.30
C ALA A 258 -26.28 -11.09 10.97
N ASN A 259 -25.42 -10.89 9.97
CA ASN A 259 -25.51 -11.57 8.67
C ASN A 259 -24.76 -12.92 8.65
N ARG A 260 -24.29 -13.40 9.79
CA ARG A 260 -23.57 -14.65 9.90
C ARG A 260 -24.58 -15.81 9.89
N ASN A 261 -24.78 -16.39 8.73
CA ASN A 261 -25.55 -17.63 8.55
C ASN A 261 -24.60 -18.81 8.31
N ASP A 262 -25.13 -20.03 8.26
CA ASP A 262 -24.32 -21.24 8.09
C ASP A 262 -23.52 -21.24 6.77
N LYS A 263 -24.08 -20.69 5.70
CA LYS A 263 -23.35 -20.53 4.43
C LYS A 263 -22.22 -19.53 4.54
N PHE A 264 -22.41 -18.46 5.28
CA PHE A 264 -21.37 -17.46 5.55
C PHE A 264 -20.26 -18.05 6.42
N LYS A 265 -20.60 -18.75 7.49
CA LYS A 265 -19.65 -19.46 8.37
C LYS A 265 -18.78 -20.44 7.58
N VAL A 266 -19.37 -21.27 6.74
CA VAL A 266 -18.66 -22.23 5.89
C VAL A 266 -17.70 -21.52 4.91
N ARG A 267 -18.15 -20.42 4.28
CA ARG A 267 -17.31 -19.64 3.35
C ARG A 267 -16.13 -18.97 4.05
N ASN A 268 -16.31 -18.49 5.26
CA ASN A 268 -15.24 -17.86 6.03
C ASN A 268 -14.38 -18.87 6.78
N GLY A 269 -14.67 -20.15 6.70
CA GLY A 269 -13.84 -21.22 7.27
C GLY A 269 -13.91 -21.34 8.79
N PHE A 270 -14.71 -20.51 9.49
CA PHE A 270 -14.77 -20.55 10.95
C PHE A 270 -15.27 -21.90 11.50
N ASP A 271 -16.24 -22.53 10.87
CA ASP A 271 -16.74 -23.85 11.29
C ASP A 271 -15.82 -25.00 10.81
N ARG A 272 -14.97 -24.76 9.81
CA ARG A 272 -13.93 -25.73 9.37
C ARG A 272 -12.73 -25.80 10.32
N ILE A 273 -12.46 -24.72 11.07
CA ILE A 273 -11.33 -24.67 12.00
C ILE A 273 -11.50 -25.69 13.12
N GLU A 274 -12.74 -26.02 13.51
CA GLU A 274 -13.02 -27.02 14.54
C GLU A 274 -12.74 -28.46 14.10
N ASN A 275 -12.79 -28.74 12.79
CA ASN A 275 -12.68 -30.08 12.21
C ASN A 275 -11.37 -30.31 11.43
N VAL A 276 -10.45 -29.36 11.44
CA VAL A 276 -9.19 -29.45 10.70
C VAL A 276 -8.16 -30.18 11.54
N GLU A 277 -7.57 -31.25 11.03
CA GLU A 277 -6.49 -31.97 11.68
C GLU A 277 -5.19 -31.16 11.74
N GLU A 278 -4.33 -31.46 12.71
CA GLU A 278 -3.04 -30.78 12.87
C GLU A 278 -2.21 -30.90 11.59
N GLY A 279 -1.91 -29.77 10.95
CA GLY A 279 -1.19 -29.71 9.67
C GLY A 279 -2.01 -29.20 8.49
N ASP A 280 -3.35 -29.22 8.56
CA ASP A 280 -4.22 -28.84 7.43
C ASP A 280 -4.59 -27.34 7.36
N VAL A 281 -4.14 -26.53 8.31
CA VAL A 281 -4.22 -25.06 8.21
C VAL A 281 -3.17 -24.62 7.17
N SER A 282 -3.46 -25.01 5.94
CA SER A 282 -2.60 -24.69 4.83
C SER A 282 -2.73 -23.20 4.52
N ARG A 283 -1.62 -22.60 4.08
CA ARG A 283 -1.51 -21.26 3.52
C ARG A 283 -2.55 -20.94 2.42
N LYS A 284 -3.39 -21.91 2.04
CA LYS A 284 -4.42 -21.80 1.00
C LYS A 284 -5.74 -21.16 1.48
N SER A 285 -5.99 -21.10 2.78
CA SER A 285 -7.22 -20.51 3.31
C SER A 285 -7.16 -18.99 3.50
N PHE A 286 -6.00 -18.36 3.22
CA PHE A 286 -5.78 -16.92 3.31
C PHE A 286 -5.28 -16.29 1.98
N LYS A 287 -5.57 -16.93 0.85
CA LYS A 287 -5.34 -16.33 -0.47
C LYS A 287 -6.56 -15.60 -0.97
#